data_d1939c53cc980d9e53cc1ea3219ccc54
#
_entry.id   d1939c53cc980d9e53cc1ea3219ccc54
#
_cell.length_a   1.000
_cell.length_b   1.000
_cell.length_c   1.000
_cell.angle_alpha   90.00
_cell.angle_beta   90.00
_cell.angle_gamma   90.00
#
_symmetry.space_group_name_H-M   'P 1'
#
loop_
_entity.id
_entity.type
_entity.pdbx_description
1 polymer ?
#
loop_
_entity_poly.entity_id
_entity_poly.type
_entity_poly.pdbx_seq_one_letter_code
_entity_poly.pdbx_strand_id
1 'polypeptide(L)'
;KSVPHTDPAGHDFGIAVMKFLNRKTAQWREAENISYSLYGTPMESSTYKFARCLQRRFGIIPHVTDKNYITNSYHVHVTEPIDAFSKLGFEAEFQALSPGGAISYVEVPNLQHNIPAVLAVMKFIYDHIMYAELNTKSDYCQACGYDGEIKIVEEDGKLLWECPMCGNRDEKRMNVCRRVCGYLGTNFFNQG
;
A
#
# COMPACT_ATOMS: atom_id res chain seq x y z
N LYS A 1 12.11 19.26 5.71
CA LYS A 1 12.93 18.22 6.41
C LYS A 1 12.91 16.99 5.52
N SER A 2 13.96 16.67 4.84
CA SER A 2 14.05 15.53 3.90
C SER A 2 14.08 14.18 4.63
N VAL A 3 13.05 13.87 5.42
CA VAL A 3 12.90 12.59 6.12
C VAL A 3 11.57 11.95 5.74
N PRO A 4 11.52 10.64 5.51
CA PRO A 4 10.28 9.92 5.27
C PRO A 4 9.42 9.88 6.54
N HIS A 5 8.12 9.65 6.38
CA HIS A 5 7.21 9.56 7.53
C HIS A 5 7.44 8.29 8.37
N THR A 6 8.14 7.31 7.84
CA THR A 6 8.58 6.09 8.55
C THR A 6 9.77 6.32 9.49
N ASP A 7 10.48 7.44 9.35
CA ASP A 7 11.46 7.89 10.34
C ASP A 7 10.75 8.44 11.57
N PRO A 8 11.26 8.26 12.81
CA PRO A 8 10.60 8.76 14.03
C PRO A 8 10.23 10.23 13.98
N ALA A 9 11.12 11.10 13.47
CA ALA A 9 10.84 12.53 13.35
C ALA A 9 9.76 12.83 12.28
N GLY A 10 9.72 12.04 11.21
CA GLY A 10 8.69 12.11 10.18
C GLY A 10 7.35 11.61 10.70
N HIS A 11 7.33 10.52 11.48
CA HIS A 11 6.15 10.00 12.15
C HIS A 11 5.53 11.02 13.08
N ASP A 12 6.30 11.58 14.01
CA ASP A 12 5.81 12.59 14.96
C ASP A 12 5.23 13.81 14.25
N PHE A 13 5.88 14.26 13.18
CA PHE A 13 5.36 15.33 12.34
C PHE A 13 4.05 14.95 11.66
N GLY A 14 3.96 13.73 11.08
CA GLY A 14 2.73 13.22 10.47
C GLY A 14 1.56 13.17 11.46
N ILE A 15 1.79 12.63 12.64
CA ILE A 15 0.80 12.58 13.74
C ILE A 15 0.37 13.99 14.17
N ALA A 16 1.30 14.94 14.27
CA ALA A 16 0.99 16.32 14.60
C ALA A 16 0.09 16.98 13.54
N VAL A 17 0.37 16.72 12.25
CA VAL A 17 -0.46 17.19 11.12
C VAL A 17 -1.87 16.59 11.22
N MET A 18 -2.00 15.30 11.42
CA MET A 18 -3.31 14.63 11.54
C MET A 18 -4.12 15.17 12.71
N LYS A 19 -3.49 15.37 13.87
CA LYS A 19 -4.12 16.00 15.05
C LYS A 19 -4.56 17.43 14.75
N PHE A 20 -3.74 18.20 14.04
CA PHE A 20 -4.10 19.58 13.63
C PHE A 20 -5.32 19.58 12.71
N LEU A 21 -5.35 18.71 11.69
CA LEU A 21 -6.46 18.60 10.76
C LEU A 21 -7.76 18.17 11.46
N ASN A 22 -7.70 17.21 12.40
CA ASN A 22 -8.86 16.82 13.21
C ASN A 22 -9.41 17.99 14.05
N ARG A 23 -8.54 18.81 14.62
CA ARG A 23 -9.01 20.03 15.33
C ARG A 23 -9.70 21.00 14.38
N LYS A 24 -9.19 21.15 13.14
CA LYS A 24 -9.80 22.03 12.14
C LYS A 24 -11.16 21.53 11.68
N THR A 25 -11.28 20.26 11.37
CA THR A 25 -12.58 19.66 10.98
C THR A 25 -13.61 19.75 12.11
N ALA A 26 -13.17 19.61 13.37
CA ALA A 26 -14.05 19.82 14.53
C ALA A 26 -14.56 21.26 14.63
N GLN A 27 -13.68 22.24 14.43
CA GLN A 27 -14.05 23.67 14.42
C GLN A 27 -15.05 23.99 13.30
N TRP A 28 -14.83 23.47 12.09
CA TRP A 28 -15.75 23.68 10.97
C TRP A 28 -17.11 23.01 11.22
N ARG A 29 -17.11 21.80 11.76
CA ARG A 29 -18.35 21.12 12.14
C ARG A 29 -19.17 21.92 13.12
N GLU A 30 -18.54 22.52 14.12
CA GLU A 30 -19.20 23.36 15.11
C GLU A 30 -19.74 24.66 14.48
N ALA A 31 -18.93 25.31 13.63
CA ALA A 31 -19.29 26.60 13.02
C ALA A 31 -20.38 26.48 11.94
N GLU A 32 -20.40 25.40 11.18
CA GLU A 32 -21.24 25.24 9.98
C GLU A 32 -22.37 24.23 10.17
N ASN A 33 -22.37 23.49 11.29
CA ASN A 33 -23.30 22.38 11.55
C ASN A 33 -23.29 21.31 10.43
N ILE A 34 -22.10 21.08 9.85
CA ILE A 34 -21.83 20.08 8.81
C ILE A 34 -20.82 19.08 9.36
N SER A 35 -21.06 17.79 9.12
CA SER A 35 -20.12 16.75 9.54
C SER A 35 -18.88 16.72 8.64
N TYR A 36 -17.72 17.02 9.20
CA TYR A 36 -16.40 16.92 8.57
C TYR A 36 -15.56 15.87 9.27
N SER A 37 -14.85 15.06 8.50
CA SER A 37 -13.91 14.10 9.04
C SER A 37 -12.71 13.88 8.11
N LEU A 38 -11.59 13.42 8.66
CA LEU A 38 -10.44 13.00 7.87
C LEU A 38 -10.68 11.60 7.33
N TYR A 39 -10.27 11.41 6.09
CA TYR A 39 -10.33 10.14 5.37
C TYR A 39 -8.96 9.80 4.77
N GLY A 40 -8.45 8.62 5.10
CA GLY A 40 -7.24 8.05 4.48
C GLY A 40 -7.59 7.43 3.14
N THR A 41 -7.68 8.26 2.10
CA THR A 41 -8.16 7.80 0.77
C THR A 41 -7.17 6.89 0.07
N PRO A 42 -7.58 5.76 -0.49
CA PRO A 42 -6.82 5.05 -1.51
C PRO A 42 -6.88 5.83 -2.82
N MET A 43 -5.71 6.24 -3.33
CA MET A 43 -5.61 6.96 -4.61
C MET A 43 -5.28 5.98 -5.74
N GLU A 44 -6.22 5.78 -6.63
CA GLU A 44 -6.01 4.97 -7.82
C GLU A 44 -5.38 5.81 -8.93
N SER A 45 -4.41 5.23 -9.65
CA SER A 45 -3.80 5.79 -10.88
C SER A 45 -3.14 7.16 -10.75
N SER A 46 -3.21 7.82 -9.60
CA SER A 46 -2.70 9.18 -9.40
C SER A 46 -1.30 9.23 -8.81
N THR A 47 -0.84 8.16 -8.19
CA THR A 47 0.43 8.12 -7.43
C THR A 47 1.65 8.41 -8.29
N TYR A 48 1.69 7.83 -9.50
CA TYR A 48 2.75 8.10 -10.47
C TYR A 48 2.72 9.56 -10.96
N LYS A 49 1.54 10.07 -11.29
CA LYS A 49 1.38 11.46 -11.75
C LYS A 49 1.84 12.45 -10.68
N PHE A 50 1.46 12.25 -9.44
CA PHE A 50 1.90 13.08 -8.32
C PHE A 50 3.42 13.01 -8.13
N ALA A 51 4.02 11.82 -8.15
CA ALA A 51 5.47 11.67 -8.07
C ALA A 51 6.20 12.47 -9.15
N ARG A 52 5.76 12.35 -10.40
CA ARG A 52 6.34 13.12 -11.53
C ARG A 52 6.15 14.63 -11.37
N CYS A 53 5.01 15.08 -10.87
CA CYS A 53 4.78 16.51 -10.60
C CYS A 53 5.68 17.02 -9.48
N LEU A 54 5.87 16.26 -8.42
CA LEU A 54 6.77 16.62 -7.32
C LEU A 54 8.22 16.69 -7.80
N GLN A 55 8.68 15.72 -8.59
CA GLN A 55 10.02 15.70 -9.17
C GLN A 55 10.28 16.91 -10.08
N ARG A 56 9.29 17.28 -10.91
CA ARG A 56 9.41 18.47 -11.79
C ARG A 56 9.49 19.76 -10.98
N ARG A 57 8.76 19.85 -9.87
CA ARG A 57 8.66 21.08 -9.06
C ARG A 57 9.81 21.24 -8.08
N PHE A 58 10.26 20.14 -7.47
CA PHE A 58 11.18 20.18 -6.33
C PHE A 58 12.50 19.45 -6.60
N GLY A 59 12.65 18.82 -7.77
CA GLY A 59 13.77 17.95 -8.08
C GLY A 59 13.67 16.59 -7.39
N ILE A 60 14.73 15.80 -7.52
CA ILE A 60 14.86 14.50 -6.86
C ILE A 60 15.49 14.71 -5.49
N ILE A 61 14.70 14.46 -4.45
CA ILE A 61 15.12 14.55 -3.05
C ILE A 61 15.13 13.12 -2.50
N PRO A 62 16.28 12.59 -2.04
CA PRO A 62 16.39 11.25 -1.48
C PRO A 62 15.34 11.00 -0.38
N HIS A 63 14.72 9.84 -0.40
CA HIS A 63 13.66 9.40 0.51
C HIS A 63 12.36 10.23 0.50
N VAL A 64 12.23 11.22 -0.39
CA VAL A 64 11.04 12.09 -0.49
C VAL A 64 10.43 12.05 -1.88
N THR A 65 11.21 12.38 -2.92
CA THR A 65 10.72 12.44 -4.32
C THR A 65 11.50 11.53 -5.26
N ASP A 66 12.33 10.64 -4.75
CA ASP A 66 13.21 9.77 -5.51
C ASP A 66 12.52 8.54 -6.13
N LYS A 67 11.28 8.27 -5.75
CA LYS A 67 10.49 7.15 -6.26
C LYS A 67 9.55 7.59 -7.40
N ASN A 68 9.21 6.66 -8.28
CA ASN A 68 8.32 6.93 -9.40
C ASN A 68 6.83 6.97 -9.02
N TYR A 69 6.52 6.74 -7.75
CA TYR A 69 5.17 6.82 -7.20
C TYR A 69 5.23 7.29 -5.75
N ILE A 70 4.11 7.77 -5.24
CA ILE A 70 3.92 8.08 -3.82
C ILE A 70 3.02 7.00 -3.20
N THR A 71 3.16 6.79 -1.91
CA THR A 71 2.21 5.94 -1.16
C THR A 71 0.87 6.65 -1.00
N ASN A 72 -0.19 5.87 -0.84
CA ASN A 72 -1.48 6.41 -0.44
C ASN A 72 -1.42 6.85 1.03
N SER A 73 -1.99 8.01 1.32
CA SER A 73 -2.10 8.52 2.69
C SER A 73 -0.78 8.40 3.48
N TYR A 74 -0.80 7.67 4.58
CA TYR A 74 0.30 7.46 5.52
C TYR A 74 0.92 6.05 5.43
N HIS A 75 0.54 5.25 4.43
CA HIS A 75 1.01 3.87 4.35
C HIS A 75 2.53 3.77 4.29
N VAL A 76 3.06 2.73 4.91
CA VAL A 76 4.46 2.34 4.72
C VAL A 76 4.66 1.94 3.26
N HIS A 77 5.76 2.39 2.69
CA HIS A 77 6.08 2.12 1.30
C HIS A 77 6.21 0.61 1.04
N VAL A 78 5.63 0.13 -0.06
CA VAL A 78 5.56 -1.31 -0.38
C VAL A 78 6.93 -1.99 -0.50
N THR A 79 7.98 -1.23 -0.84
CA THR A 79 9.34 -1.76 -0.96
C THR A 79 10.15 -1.67 0.34
N GLU A 80 9.58 -1.15 1.42
CA GLU A 80 10.26 -1.13 2.72
C GLU A 80 10.34 -2.56 3.28
N PRO A 81 11.51 -3.00 3.75
CA PRO A 81 11.68 -4.32 4.36
C PRO A 81 11.13 -4.33 5.79
N ILE A 82 9.81 -4.35 5.90
CA ILE A 82 9.08 -4.32 7.16
C ILE A 82 8.17 -5.54 7.27
N ASP A 83 8.07 -6.13 8.46
CA ASP A 83 7.12 -7.20 8.71
C ASP A 83 5.68 -6.67 8.89
N ALA A 84 4.70 -7.58 8.76
CA ALA A 84 3.29 -7.22 8.82
C ALA A 84 2.87 -6.56 10.14
N PHE A 85 3.39 -7.03 11.27
CA PHE A 85 3.04 -6.49 12.59
C PHE A 85 3.60 -5.09 12.80
N SER A 86 4.86 -4.89 12.43
CA SER A 86 5.52 -3.58 12.50
C SER A 86 4.84 -2.57 11.59
N LYS A 87 4.49 -2.98 10.37
CA LYS A 87 3.74 -2.14 9.42
C LYS A 87 2.37 -1.75 9.97
N LEU A 88 1.59 -2.72 10.42
CA LEU A 88 0.26 -2.47 10.98
C LEU A 88 0.34 -1.62 12.26
N GLY A 89 1.31 -1.88 13.14
CA GLY A 89 1.53 -1.08 14.35
C GLY A 89 1.84 0.39 14.02
N PHE A 90 2.66 0.64 13.01
CA PHE A 90 2.94 1.99 12.53
C PHE A 90 1.66 2.67 11.99
N GLU A 91 0.88 1.99 11.17
CA GLU A 91 -0.30 2.55 10.51
C GLU A 91 -1.49 2.72 11.48
N ALA A 92 -1.54 1.96 12.58
CA ALA A 92 -2.63 1.98 13.56
C ALA A 92 -2.87 3.37 14.15
N GLU A 93 -1.80 4.11 14.47
CA GLU A 93 -1.92 5.46 15.03
C GLU A 93 -2.55 6.45 14.03
N PHE A 94 -2.19 6.32 12.76
CA PHE A 94 -2.76 7.14 11.69
C PHE A 94 -4.21 6.77 11.40
N GLN A 95 -4.55 5.47 11.42
CA GLN A 95 -5.93 5.03 11.28
C GLN A 95 -6.82 5.59 12.39
N ALA A 96 -6.37 5.54 13.62
CA ALA A 96 -7.09 6.10 14.77
C ALA A 96 -7.37 7.61 14.62
N LEU A 97 -6.54 8.31 13.85
CA LEU A 97 -6.70 9.73 13.54
C LEU A 97 -7.46 9.98 12.23
N SER A 98 -8.00 8.96 11.60
CA SER A 98 -8.77 9.03 10.34
C SER A 98 -10.23 8.60 10.57
N PRO A 99 -11.05 9.38 11.30
CA PRO A 99 -12.41 8.99 11.68
C PRO A 99 -13.37 8.85 10.48
N GLY A 100 -13.00 9.38 9.31
CA GLY A 100 -13.74 9.19 8.06
C GLY A 100 -13.51 7.85 7.39
N GLY A 101 -12.57 7.07 7.90
CA GLY A 101 -12.17 5.77 7.38
C GLY A 101 -10.77 5.76 6.81
N ALA A 102 -10.15 4.60 6.86
CA ALA A 102 -8.87 4.29 6.24
C ALA A 102 -8.74 2.77 6.13
N ILE A 103 -7.88 2.29 5.24
CA ILE A 103 -7.61 0.88 5.05
C ILE A 103 -6.10 0.65 5.05
N SER A 104 -5.65 -0.40 5.71
CA SER A 104 -4.27 -0.88 5.63
C SER A 104 -4.19 -2.13 4.76
N TYR A 105 -3.21 -2.16 3.87
CA TYR A 105 -2.95 -3.32 3.01
C TYR A 105 -1.71 -4.06 3.52
N VAL A 106 -1.82 -5.38 3.64
CA VAL A 106 -0.71 -6.24 4.05
C VAL A 106 -0.49 -7.32 3.00
N GLU A 107 0.70 -7.33 2.42
CA GLU A 107 1.13 -8.39 1.54
C GLU A 107 1.60 -9.58 2.40
N VAL A 108 1.02 -10.74 2.17
CA VAL A 108 1.39 -11.97 2.84
C VAL A 108 1.71 -13.05 1.81
N PRO A 109 2.66 -13.96 2.11
CA PRO A 109 2.89 -15.13 1.27
C PRO A 109 1.68 -16.06 1.29
N ASN A 110 1.70 -17.11 0.47
CA ASN A 110 0.69 -18.16 0.57
C ASN A 110 0.73 -18.82 1.95
N LEU A 111 -0.30 -18.57 2.75
CA LEU A 111 -0.41 -19.04 4.13
C LEU A 111 -1.33 -20.27 4.30
N GLN A 112 -1.69 -20.96 3.23
CA GLN A 112 -2.58 -22.14 3.28
C GLN A 112 -2.10 -23.21 4.28
N HIS A 113 -0.78 -23.33 4.44
CA HIS A 113 -0.17 -24.30 5.34
C HIS A 113 0.29 -23.70 6.68
N ASN A 114 -0.04 -22.42 6.94
CA ASN A 114 0.33 -21.74 8.19
C ASN A 114 -0.84 -20.94 8.77
N ILE A 115 -1.92 -21.65 9.08
CA ILE A 115 -3.12 -21.05 9.68
C ILE A 115 -2.83 -20.31 11.00
N PRO A 116 -1.93 -20.78 11.89
CA PRO A 116 -1.59 -20.02 13.10
C PRO A 116 -1.05 -18.62 12.80
N ALA A 117 -0.25 -18.44 11.73
CA ALA A 117 0.24 -17.12 11.33
C ALA A 117 -0.91 -16.21 10.85
N VAL A 118 -1.85 -16.76 10.07
CA VAL A 118 -3.06 -16.02 9.66
C VAL A 118 -3.83 -15.53 10.87
N LEU A 119 -4.11 -16.42 11.83
CA LEU A 119 -4.86 -16.09 13.03
C LEU A 119 -4.14 -15.05 13.90
N ALA A 120 -2.81 -15.10 13.98
CA ALA A 120 -2.02 -14.10 14.70
C ALA A 120 -2.14 -12.71 14.06
N VAL A 121 -2.05 -12.62 12.73
CA VAL A 121 -2.24 -11.36 12.01
C VAL A 121 -3.67 -10.85 12.15
N MET A 122 -4.66 -11.71 12.01
CA MET A 122 -6.08 -11.34 12.19
C MET A 122 -6.36 -10.83 13.61
N LYS A 123 -5.77 -11.49 14.63
CA LYS A 123 -5.91 -11.02 16.00
C LYS A 123 -5.29 -9.65 16.19
N PHE A 124 -4.10 -9.40 15.65
CA PHE A 124 -3.46 -8.09 15.71
C PHE A 124 -4.31 -7.01 15.05
N ILE A 125 -4.86 -7.30 13.86
CA ILE A 125 -5.77 -6.40 13.16
C ILE A 125 -6.98 -6.09 14.05
N TYR A 126 -7.62 -7.11 14.61
CA TYR A 126 -8.78 -6.94 15.50
C TYR A 126 -8.47 -6.03 16.69
N ASP A 127 -7.29 -6.19 17.28
CA ASP A 127 -6.90 -5.45 18.51
C ASP A 127 -6.48 -3.98 18.19
N HIS A 128 -5.96 -3.67 16.99
CA HIS A 128 -5.26 -2.40 16.74
C HIS A 128 -5.69 -1.65 15.47
N ILE A 129 -6.33 -2.31 14.53
CA ILE A 129 -6.59 -1.76 13.18
C ILE A 129 -8.10 -1.72 12.94
N MET A 130 -8.61 -0.58 12.44
CA MET A 130 -10.04 -0.45 12.15
C MET A 130 -10.44 -1.22 10.89
N TYR A 131 -9.60 -1.18 9.85
CA TYR A 131 -9.84 -1.88 8.60
C TYR A 131 -8.52 -2.25 7.94
N ALA A 132 -8.35 -3.52 7.65
CA ALA A 132 -7.20 -4.03 6.92
C ALA A 132 -7.60 -5.06 5.89
N GLU A 133 -6.74 -5.24 4.91
CA GLU A 133 -6.89 -6.21 3.87
C GLU A 133 -5.58 -6.99 3.67
N LEU A 134 -5.73 -8.31 3.61
CA LEU A 134 -4.62 -9.22 3.35
C LEU A 134 -4.59 -9.54 1.87
N ASN A 135 -3.48 -9.24 1.22
CA ASN A 135 -3.20 -9.60 -0.15
C ASN A 135 -2.22 -10.75 -0.20
N THR A 136 -2.42 -11.66 -1.14
CA THR A 136 -1.47 -12.72 -1.42
C THR A 136 -1.22 -12.79 -2.92
N LYS A 137 0.03 -12.99 -3.31
CA LYS A 137 0.45 -13.18 -4.69
C LYS A 137 0.57 -14.68 -4.95
N SER A 138 -0.56 -15.36 -5.09
CA SER A 138 -0.67 -16.78 -5.42
C SER A 138 -0.96 -16.93 -6.90
N ASP A 139 0.06 -16.69 -7.73
CA ASP A 139 -0.04 -16.88 -9.17
C ASP A 139 0.36 -18.31 -9.52
N TYR A 140 -0.07 -18.79 -10.69
CA TYR A 140 0.23 -20.12 -11.16
C TYR A 140 0.70 -20.11 -12.62
N CYS A 141 1.82 -20.77 -12.88
CA CYS A 141 2.32 -20.99 -14.23
C CYS A 141 1.93 -22.38 -14.72
N GLN A 142 1.04 -22.46 -15.71
CA GLN A 142 0.59 -23.73 -16.31
C GLN A 142 1.67 -24.42 -17.14
N ALA A 143 2.75 -23.70 -17.51
CA ALA A 143 3.84 -24.27 -18.29
C ALA A 143 4.77 -25.18 -17.47
N CYS A 144 5.01 -24.86 -16.20
CA CYS A 144 5.94 -25.59 -15.34
C CYS A 144 5.38 -25.99 -13.97
N GLY A 145 4.13 -25.62 -13.65
CA GLY A 145 3.51 -25.90 -12.36
C GLY A 145 3.98 -24.99 -11.22
N TYR A 146 4.69 -23.90 -11.52
CA TYR A 146 5.11 -22.95 -10.48
C TYR A 146 3.89 -22.32 -9.79
N ASP A 147 3.85 -22.37 -8.47
CA ASP A 147 2.87 -21.71 -7.61
C ASP A 147 3.62 -20.67 -6.76
N GLY A 148 3.32 -19.41 -6.97
CA GLY A 148 4.00 -18.29 -6.33
C GLY A 148 3.89 -17.02 -7.15
N GLU A 149 4.68 -15.99 -6.80
CA GLU A 149 4.63 -14.71 -7.48
C GLU A 149 5.24 -14.76 -8.88
N ILE A 150 4.41 -14.53 -9.91
CA ILE A 150 4.85 -14.24 -11.28
C ILE A 150 5.38 -12.80 -11.33
N LYS A 151 6.56 -12.62 -11.90
CA LYS A 151 7.25 -11.33 -11.90
C LYS A 151 6.81 -10.44 -13.06
N ILE A 152 6.90 -9.14 -12.84
CA ILE A 152 6.79 -8.13 -13.88
C ILE A 152 8.20 -7.84 -14.38
N VAL A 153 8.41 -7.97 -15.68
CA VAL A 153 9.65 -7.58 -16.35
C VAL A 153 9.36 -6.47 -17.37
N GLU A 154 10.32 -5.61 -17.59
CA GLU A 154 10.23 -4.57 -18.62
C GLU A 154 11.11 -4.94 -19.81
N GLU A 155 10.53 -4.93 -21.00
CA GLU A 155 11.22 -5.14 -22.26
C GLU A 155 10.71 -4.13 -23.30
N ASP A 156 11.60 -3.39 -23.90
CA ASP A 156 11.27 -2.36 -24.89
C ASP A 156 10.20 -1.36 -24.43
N GLY A 157 10.21 -1.00 -23.13
CA GLY A 157 9.24 -0.07 -22.54
C GLY A 157 7.84 -0.66 -22.32
N LYS A 158 7.68 -1.98 -22.46
CA LYS A 158 6.46 -2.71 -22.16
C LYS A 158 6.65 -3.57 -20.92
N LEU A 159 5.64 -3.58 -20.06
CA LEU A 159 5.57 -4.49 -18.92
C LEU A 159 5.01 -5.83 -19.37
N LEU A 160 5.67 -6.91 -18.97
CA LEU A 160 5.31 -8.29 -19.30
C LEU A 160 5.34 -9.14 -18.03
N TRP A 161 4.50 -10.16 -17.99
CA TRP A 161 4.58 -11.21 -16.97
C TRP A 161 5.64 -12.23 -17.34
N GLU A 162 6.46 -12.63 -16.37
CA GLU A 162 7.46 -13.68 -16.55
C GLU A 162 7.47 -14.63 -15.35
N CYS A 163 7.37 -15.92 -15.65
CA CYS A 163 7.51 -16.95 -14.64
C CYS A 163 8.97 -17.05 -14.16
N PRO A 164 9.25 -16.87 -12.85
CA PRO A 164 10.62 -16.91 -12.34
C PRO A 164 11.26 -18.29 -12.40
N MET A 165 10.46 -19.35 -12.58
CA MET A 165 10.95 -20.72 -12.64
C MET A 165 11.36 -21.13 -14.06
N CYS A 166 10.54 -20.85 -15.06
CA CYS A 166 10.76 -21.35 -16.43
C CYS A 166 10.87 -20.27 -17.50
N GLY A 167 10.76 -18.98 -17.14
CA GLY A 167 10.81 -17.88 -18.10
C GLY A 167 9.59 -17.76 -19.01
N ASN A 168 8.50 -18.53 -18.76
CA ASN A 168 7.29 -18.43 -19.57
C ASN A 168 6.73 -17.01 -19.52
N ARG A 169 6.38 -16.45 -20.69
CA ARG A 169 5.76 -15.12 -20.86
C ARG A 169 4.41 -15.18 -21.57
N ASP A 170 3.93 -16.39 -21.87
CA ASP A 170 2.61 -16.57 -22.48
C ASP A 170 1.52 -16.39 -21.41
N GLU A 171 0.84 -15.24 -21.43
CA GLU A 171 -0.22 -14.89 -20.47
C GLU A 171 -1.37 -15.90 -20.47
N LYS A 172 -1.62 -16.59 -21.60
CA LYS A 172 -2.66 -17.62 -21.68
C LYS A 172 -2.32 -18.88 -20.89
N ARG A 173 -1.05 -19.03 -20.52
CA ARG A 173 -0.53 -20.14 -19.72
C ARG A 173 -0.09 -19.72 -18.33
N MET A 174 -0.59 -18.58 -17.88
CA MET A 174 -0.36 -18.05 -16.53
C MET A 174 -1.68 -17.61 -15.92
N ASN A 175 -1.88 -17.95 -14.66
CA ASN A 175 -2.98 -17.40 -13.85
C ASN A 175 -2.37 -16.35 -12.93
N VAL A 176 -2.47 -15.09 -13.33
CA VAL A 176 -1.98 -13.94 -12.55
C VAL A 176 -3.17 -13.09 -12.16
N CYS A 177 -3.24 -12.73 -10.89
CA CYS A 177 -4.25 -11.83 -10.39
C CYS A 177 -3.61 -10.77 -9.50
N ARG A 178 -3.88 -9.52 -9.77
CA ARG A 178 -3.41 -8.40 -8.96
C ARG A 178 -4.58 -7.57 -8.50
N ARG A 179 -4.41 -7.04 -7.30
CA ARG A 179 -5.34 -6.09 -6.74
C ARG A 179 -4.85 -4.67 -6.97
N VAL A 180 -5.76 -3.79 -7.33
CA VAL A 180 -5.53 -2.35 -7.39
C VAL A 180 -6.65 -1.68 -6.62
N CYS A 181 -6.35 -1.18 -5.43
CA CYS A 181 -7.34 -0.61 -4.51
C CYS A 181 -8.53 -1.55 -4.26
N GLY A 182 -9.71 -1.27 -4.80
CA GLY A 182 -10.90 -2.12 -4.67
C GLY A 182 -11.09 -3.17 -5.76
N TYR A 183 -10.21 -3.22 -6.77
CA TYR A 183 -10.40 -4.06 -7.95
C TYR A 183 -9.39 -5.21 -8.01
N LEU A 184 -9.85 -6.35 -8.50
CA LEU A 184 -9.03 -7.49 -8.86
C LEU A 184 -9.00 -7.65 -10.37
N GLY A 185 -7.86 -7.92 -10.95
CA GLY A 185 -7.75 -8.16 -12.39
C GLY A 185 -6.41 -8.74 -12.81
N THR A 186 -6.39 -9.23 -14.02
CA THR A 186 -5.22 -9.85 -14.67
C THR A 186 -4.37 -8.86 -15.47
N ASN A 187 -4.91 -7.66 -15.70
CA ASN A 187 -4.28 -6.63 -16.56
C ASN A 187 -3.56 -5.54 -15.76
N PHE A 188 -3.43 -5.71 -14.46
CA PHE A 188 -2.78 -4.73 -13.60
C PHE A 188 -1.35 -5.16 -13.30
N PHE A 189 -0.38 -4.45 -13.89
CA PHE A 189 1.04 -4.61 -13.56
C PHE A 189 1.35 -3.86 -12.26
N ASN A 190 0.85 -4.38 -11.15
CA ASN A 190 1.05 -3.84 -9.81
C ASN A 190 2.05 -4.70 -9.05
N GLN A 191 3.06 -4.06 -8.47
CA GLN A 191 4.12 -4.72 -7.71
C GLN A 191 3.81 -4.83 -6.21
N GLY A 192 2.74 -4.19 -5.74
CA GLY A 192 2.35 -4.22 -4.32
C GLY A 192 1.10 -3.41 -4.04
#